data_fc8577e147201e88236304b98c65ce77
#
_entry.id   fc8577e147201e88236304b98c65ce77
#
_cell.length_a   1.000
_cell.length_b   1.000
_cell.length_c   1.000
_cell.angle_alpha   90.00
_cell.angle_beta   90.00
_cell.angle_gamma   90.00
#
_symmetry.space_group_name_H-M   'P 1'
#
loop_
_entity.id
_entity.type
_entity.pdbx_description
1 polymer ?
#
loop_
_entity_poly.entity_id
_entity_poly.type
_entity_poly.pdbx_seq_one_letter_code
_entity_poly.pdbx_strand_id
1 'polypeptide(L)'
;AWIDAPVSGGTAGAEAGTLVMMAGGDAALIDAARPVLAALASRVTRMGPVGTGQTTKLCNQLIVAANSLLVAEAVALARASGVDASLLVPALADGFADSRPFRILAPRMAASEFEPVQWKVTTLLKDLDNVLAAAVQAGLELPCAGLAAERLRQQADRAGLAQADLSTIIRLYQQE
;
A
#
# COMPACT_ATOMS: atom_id res chain seq x y z
N ALA A 1 24.52 6.02 17.73
CA ALA A 1 24.27 5.50 16.40
C ALA A 1 22.77 5.28 16.21
N TRP A 2 22.25 5.55 15.03
CA TRP A 2 20.82 5.41 14.70
C TRP A 2 20.64 4.74 13.35
N ILE A 3 19.64 3.84 13.26
CA ILE A 3 19.19 3.21 12.02
C ILE A 3 17.67 3.36 12.00
N ASP A 4 17.11 3.90 10.93
CA ASP A 4 15.69 3.82 10.63
C ASP A 4 15.43 2.62 9.72
N ALA A 5 14.48 1.77 10.09
CA ALA A 5 14.29 0.49 9.41
C ALA A 5 12.79 0.12 9.29
N PRO A 6 11.99 0.92 8.58
CA PRO A 6 10.61 0.55 8.32
C PRO A 6 10.51 -0.71 7.47
N VAL A 7 9.35 -1.37 7.58
CA VAL A 7 9.12 -2.68 7.00
C VAL A 7 7.92 -2.71 6.05
N SER A 8 7.91 -3.70 5.17
CA SER A 8 6.77 -4.13 4.37
C SER A 8 6.57 -5.64 4.52
N GLY A 9 5.32 -6.11 4.48
CA GLY A 9 4.97 -7.52 4.63
C GLY A 9 3.79 -7.77 5.58
N GLY A 10 3.37 -6.73 6.34
CA GLY A 10 2.24 -6.82 7.26
C GLY A 10 2.48 -7.80 8.42
N THR A 11 1.41 -8.14 9.14
CA THR A 11 1.44 -9.10 10.26
C THR A 11 1.90 -10.49 9.83
N ALA A 12 1.41 -10.98 8.70
CA ALA A 12 1.82 -12.28 8.16
C ALA A 12 3.32 -12.35 7.87
N GLY A 13 3.91 -11.29 7.31
CA GLY A 13 5.36 -11.22 7.10
C GLY A 13 6.15 -11.15 8.40
N ALA A 14 5.60 -10.49 9.42
CA ALA A 14 6.23 -10.42 10.75
C ALA A 14 6.24 -11.80 11.44
N GLU A 15 5.09 -12.49 11.44
CA GLU A 15 4.95 -13.84 12.02
C GLU A 15 5.85 -14.87 11.32
N ALA A 16 5.96 -14.76 9.99
CA ALA A 16 6.79 -15.67 9.19
C ALA A 16 8.28 -15.29 9.15
N GLY A 17 8.72 -14.18 9.74
CA GLY A 17 10.09 -13.70 9.63
C GLY A 17 10.48 -13.30 8.20
N THR A 18 9.52 -12.93 7.36
CA THR A 18 9.72 -12.66 5.92
C THR A 18 9.53 -11.20 5.55
N LEU A 19 9.65 -10.30 6.50
CA LEU A 19 9.55 -8.86 6.23
C LEU A 19 10.60 -8.40 5.20
N VAL A 20 10.26 -7.38 4.45
CA VAL A 20 11.22 -6.60 3.65
C VAL A 20 11.51 -5.32 4.40
N MET A 21 12.78 -5.09 4.72
CA MET A 21 13.23 -3.97 5.54
C MET A 21 14.00 -2.96 4.69
N MET A 22 13.65 -1.69 4.81
CA MET A 22 14.29 -0.57 4.14
C MET A 22 15.10 0.20 5.19
N ALA A 23 16.43 0.04 5.20
CA ALA A 23 17.28 0.58 6.25
C ALA A 23 17.99 1.87 5.82
N GLY A 24 17.83 2.93 6.60
CA GLY A 24 18.62 4.16 6.49
C GLY A 24 19.62 4.28 7.64
N GLY A 25 20.89 4.57 7.34
CA GLY A 25 21.93 4.68 8.34
C GLY A 25 23.32 4.39 7.81
N ASP A 26 24.29 4.35 8.74
CA ASP A 26 25.67 3.98 8.44
C ASP A 26 25.74 2.50 7.97
N ALA A 27 26.55 2.24 6.94
CA ALA A 27 26.65 0.92 6.33
C ALA A 27 27.21 -0.14 7.32
N ALA A 28 28.26 0.19 8.05
CA ALA A 28 28.90 -0.73 8.99
C ALA A 28 27.96 -1.08 10.14
N LEU A 29 27.16 -0.13 10.61
CA LEU A 29 26.16 -0.38 11.65
C LEU A 29 25.01 -1.27 11.16
N ILE A 30 24.53 -1.06 9.95
CA ILE A 30 23.50 -1.93 9.35
C ILE A 30 24.05 -3.34 9.15
N ASP A 31 25.28 -3.49 8.67
CA ASP A 31 25.90 -4.79 8.49
C ASP A 31 26.13 -5.51 9.82
N ALA A 32 26.55 -4.80 10.86
CA ALA A 32 26.65 -5.35 12.21
C ALA A 32 25.29 -5.78 12.79
N ALA A 33 24.20 -5.10 12.41
CA ALA A 33 22.84 -5.45 12.85
C ALA A 33 22.21 -6.60 12.05
N ARG A 34 22.72 -6.94 10.85
CA ARG A 34 22.13 -7.97 9.96
C ARG A 34 21.81 -9.29 10.65
N PRO A 35 22.66 -9.88 11.53
CA PRO A 35 22.34 -11.15 12.17
C PRO A 35 21.04 -11.10 13.01
N VAL A 36 20.79 -9.95 13.65
CA VAL A 36 19.56 -9.73 14.44
C VAL A 36 18.37 -9.46 13.49
N LEU A 37 18.57 -8.64 12.48
CA LEU A 37 17.52 -8.27 11.53
C LEU A 37 17.06 -9.46 10.66
N ALA A 38 17.95 -10.43 10.40
CA ALA A 38 17.66 -11.64 9.65
C ALA A 38 16.64 -12.56 10.35
N ALA A 39 16.46 -12.43 11.66
CA ALA A 39 15.42 -13.16 12.38
C ALA A 39 14.00 -12.62 12.07
N LEU A 40 13.88 -11.41 11.56
CA LEU A 40 12.61 -10.71 11.33
C LEU A 40 12.31 -10.50 9.84
N ALA A 41 13.36 -10.44 9.01
CA ALA A 41 13.26 -10.00 7.62
C ALA A 41 14.00 -10.94 6.67
N SER A 42 13.36 -11.31 5.58
CA SER A 42 13.98 -12.05 4.47
C SER A 42 14.93 -11.19 3.64
N ARG A 43 14.76 -9.87 3.69
CA ARG A 43 15.61 -8.92 2.96
C ARG A 43 15.75 -7.62 3.74
N VAL A 44 17.00 -7.17 3.89
CA VAL A 44 17.35 -5.85 4.43
C VAL A 44 18.13 -5.09 3.36
N THR A 45 17.56 -4.00 2.87
CA THR A 45 18.18 -3.15 1.86
C THR A 45 18.58 -1.83 2.49
N ARG A 46 19.86 -1.45 2.39
CA ARG A 46 20.31 -0.13 2.77
C ARG A 46 19.92 0.89 1.69
N MET A 47 19.18 1.92 2.09
CA MET A 47 18.65 2.95 1.20
C MET A 47 19.52 4.21 1.15
N GLY A 48 20.39 4.43 2.14
CA GLY A 48 21.24 5.61 2.23
C GLY A 48 21.48 6.06 3.68
N PRO A 49 21.71 7.35 3.93
CA PRO A 49 21.81 7.92 5.27
C PRO A 49 20.55 7.73 6.12
N VAL A 50 20.62 8.10 7.41
CA VAL A 50 19.46 8.13 8.32
C VAL A 50 18.31 8.92 7.70
N GLY A 51 17.08 8.37 7.79
CA GLY A 51 15.84 8.92 7.23
C GLY A 51 15.47 8.36 5.85
N THR A 52 16.43 7.81 5.08
CA THR A 52 16.14 7.28 3.73
C THR A 52 15.29 6.02 3.75
N GLY A 53 15.36 5.22 4.80
CA GLY A 53 14.46 4.10 5.01
C GLY A 53 13.01 4.55 5.13
N GLN A 54 12.74 5.55 5.97
CA GLN A 54 11.41 6.14 6.13
C GLN A 54 10.90 6.76 4.82
N THR A 55 11.75 7.51 4.11
CA THR A 55 11.39 8.07 2.80
C THR A 55 11.02 6.95 1.80
N THR A 56 11.78 5.85 1.78
CA THR A 56 11.46 4.70 0.94
C THR A 56 10.12 4.06 1.32
N LYS A 57 9.80 4.01 2.61
CA LYS A 57 8.48 3.53 3.05
C LYS A 57 7.36 4.46 2.56
N LEU A 58 7.55 5.77 2.57
CA LEU A 58 6.59 6.71 1.99
C LEU A 58 6.39 6.46 0.48
N CYS A 59 7.45 6.23 -0.28
CA CYS A 59 7.35 5.86 -1.70
C CYS A 59 6.55 4.55 -1.88
N ASN A 60 6.79 3.55 -1.03
CA ASN A 60 6.01 2.31 -1.05
C ASN A 60 4.52 2.57 -0.81
N GLN A 61 4.17 3.40 0.18
CA GLN A 61 2.78 3.69 0.51
C GLN A 61 2.08 4.50 -0.59
N LEU A 62 2.79 5.43 -1.24
CA LEU A 62 2.30 6.13 -2.41
C LEU A 62 1.91 5.15 -3.54
N ILE A 63 2.82 4.23 -3.88
CA ILE A 63 2.57 3.24 -4.94
C ILE A 63 1.39 2.33 -4.57
N VAL A 64 1.31 1.87 -3.32
CA VAL A 64 0.21 1.03 -2.85
C VAL A 64 -1.12 1.76 -2.94
N ALA A 65 -1.17 3.03 -2.51
CA ALA A 65 -2.40 3.81 -2.53
C ALA A 65 -2.89 4.08 -3.96
N ALA A 66 -2.01 4.52 -4.86
CA ALA A 66 -2.35 4.73 -6.26
C ALA A 66 -2.85 3.44 -6.92
N ASN A 67 -2.15 2.32 -6.71
CA ASN A 67 -2.60 1.01 -7.22
C ASN A 67 -3.98 0.61 -6.67
N SER A 68 -4.25 0.84 -5.38
CA SER A 68 -5.54 0.44 -4.78
C SER A 68 -6.72 1.17 -5.41
N LEU A 69 -6.54 2.46 -5.73
CA LEU A 69 -7.55 3.24 -6.45
C LEU A 69 -7.72 2.77 -7.88
N LEU A 70 -6.62 2.62 -8.62
CA LEU A 70 -6.67 2.15 -10.01
C LEU A 70 -7.30 0.76 -10.12
N VAL A 71 -7.06 -0.13 -9.15
CA VAL A 71 -7.72 -1.44 -9.08
C VAL A 71 -9.23 -1.28 -8.90
N ALA A 72 -9.69 -0.37 -8.02
CA ALA A 72 -11.11 -0.12 -7.84
C ALA A 72 -11.76 0.43 -9.11
N GLU A 73 -11.11 1.37 -9.79
CA GLU A 73 -11.58 1.92 -11.07
C GLU A 73 -11.64 0.83 -12.16
N ALA A 74 -10.61 0.00 -12.26
CA ALA A 74 -10.57 -1.09 -13.22
C ALA A 74 -11.70 -2.11 -12.99
N VAL A 75 -11.95 -2.51 -11.73
CA VAL A 75 -13.06 -3.41 -11.38
C VAL A 75 -14.41 -2.74 -11.69
N ALA A 76 -14.57 -1.46 -11.37
CA ALA A 76 -15.80 -0.72 -11.64
C ALA A 76 -16.06 -0.61 -13.16
N LEU A 77 -15.03 -0.28 -13.94
CA LEU A 77 -15.11 -0.22 -15.40
C LEU A 77 -15.48 -1.59 -16.01
N ALA A 78 -14.83 -2.66 -15.55
CA ALA A 78 -15.14 -4.02 -16.01
C ALA A 78 -16.62 -4.35 -15.81
N ARG A 79 -17.15 -4.12 -14.59
CA ARG A 79 -18.55 -4.34 -14.27
C ARG A 79 -19.50 -3.51 -15.13
N ALA A 80 -19.22 -2.20 -15.27
CA ALA A 80 -20.04 -1.29 -16.06
C ALA A 80 -20.05 -1.64 -17.56
N SER A 81 -19.00 -2.33 -18.04
CA SER A 81 -18.84 -2.76 -19.43
C SER A 81 -19.28 -4.22 -19.68
N GLY A 82 -19.89 -4.89 -18.70
CA GLY A 82 -20.34 -6.27 -18.83
C GLY A 82 -19.22 -7.32 -18.80
N VAL A 83 -18.02 -6.95 -18.35
CA VAL A 83 -16.91 -7.88 -18.14
C VAL A 83 -17.07 -8.53 -16.78
N ASP A 84 -16.87 -9.85 -16.70
CA ASP A 84 -16.77 -10.55 -15.42
C ASP A 84 -15.49 -10.11 -14.70
N ALA A 85 -15.65 -9.24 -13.70
CA ALA A 85 -14.53 -8.68 -12.96
C ALA A 85 -13.73 -9.75 -12.19
N SER A 86 -14.28 -10.93 -11.91
CA SER A 86 -13.55 -12.03 -11.27
C SER A 86 -12.43 -12.60 -12.16
N LEU A 87 -12.52 -12.39 -13.47
CA LEU A 87 -11.54 -12.84 -14.46
C LEU A 87 -10.39 -11.85 -14.66
N LEU A 88 -10.44 -10.66 -14.08
CA LEU A 88 -9.36 -9.67 -14.26
C LEU A 88 -8.01 -10.18 -13.77
N VAL A 89 -7.96 -10.79 -12.58
CA VAL A 89 -6.69 -11.32 -12.06
C VAL A 89 -6.16 -12.47 -12.89
N PRO A 90 -6.93 -13.53 -13.20
CA PRO A 90 -6.45 -14.60 -14.09
C PRO A 90 -5.97 -14.12 -15.45
N ALA A 91 -6.66 -13.13 -16.03
CA ALA A 91 -6.34 -12.62 -17.36
C ALA A 91 -5.09 -11.73 -17.40
N LEU A 92 -4.78 -11.02 -16.32
CA LEU A 92 -3.70 -10.02 -16.26
C LEU A 92 -2.51 -10.47 -15.41
N ALA A 93 -2.59 -11.64 -14.75
CA ALA A 93 -1.51 -12.19 -13.94
C ALA A 93 -0.21 -12.31 -14.76
N ASP A 94 0.90 -11.99 -14.11
CA ASP A 94 2.25 -11.98 -14.67
C ASP A 94 2.43 -11.03 -15.88
N GLY A 95 1.41 -10.24 -16.22
CA GLY A 95 1.46 -9.18 -17.21
C GLY A 95 1.89 -7.83 -16.64
N PHE A 96 1.93 -6.84 -17.51
CA PHE A 96 2.44 -5.49 -17.17
C PHE A 96 1.60 -4.75 -16.12
N ALA A 97 0.29 -5.04 -16.06
CA ALA A 97 -0.66 -4.45 -15.11
C ALA A 97 -0.68 -5.17 -13.76
N ASP A 98 0.01 -6.30 -13.65
CA ASP A 98 -0.01 -7.12 -12.45
C ASP A 98 0.73 -6.46 -11.29
N SER A 99 0.18 -6.59 -10.09
CA SER A 99 0.81 -6.14 -8.87
C SER A 99 0.23 -6.90 -7.66
N ARG A 100 0.97 -6.92 -6.55
CA ARG A 100 0.46 -7.53 -5.33
C ARG A 100 -0.84 -6.89 -4.82
N PRO A 101 -0.99 -5.55 -4.80
CA PRO A 101 -2.28 -4.93 -4.49
C PRO A 101 -3.40 -5.37 -5.43
N PHE A 102 -3.15 -5.47 -6.74
CA PHE A 102 -4.12 -5.95 -7.71
C PHE A 102 -4.59 -7.38 -7.40
N ARG A 103 -3.65 -8.31 -7.17
CA ARG A 103 -3.97 -9.72 -6.86
C ARG A 103 -4.76 -9.88 -5.55
N ILE A 104 -4.60 -8.97 -4.59
CA ILE A 104 -5.31 -9.04 -3.30
C ILE A 104 -6.65 -8.32 -3.36
N LEU A 105 -6.69 -7.12 -3.93
CA LEU A 105 -7.86 -6.24 -3.85
C LEU A 105 -8.90 -6.54 -4.93
N ALA A 106 -8.48 -6.83 -6.17
CA ALA A 106 -9.43 -7.02 -7.27
C ALA A 106 -10.43 -8.15 -7.02
N PRO A 107 -10.05 -9.35 -6.53
CA PRO A 107 -11.01 -10.41 -6.23
C PRO A 107 -11.99 -10.00 -5.14
N ARG A 108 -11.52 -9.36 -4.06
CA ARG A 108 -12.37 -8.88 -2.96
C ARG A 108 -13.37 -7.84 -3.44
N MET A 109 -12.92 -6.91 -4.27
CA MET A 109 -13.78 -5.90 -4.88
C MET A 109 -14.78 -6.54 -5.85
N ALA A 110 -14.35 -7.49 -6.68
CA ALA A 110 -15.21 -8.19 -7.62
C ALA A 110 -16.27 -9.07 -6.94
N ALA A 111 -15.96 -9.68 -5.80
CA ALA A 111 -16.92 -10.46 -5.02
C ALA A 111 -17.74 -9.61 -4.03
N SER A 112 -17.37 -8.33 -3.82
CA SER A 112 -17.89 -7.49 -2.74
C SER A 112 -17.68 -8.10 -1.34
N GLU A 113 -16.58 -8.81 -1.14
CA GLU A 113 -16.18 -9.46 0.10
C GLU A 113 -15.14 -8.62 0.82
N PHE A 114 -15.56 -7.95 1.90
CA PHE A 114 -14.71 -6.98 2.61
C PHE A 114 -14.21 -7.49 3.97
N GLU A 115 -14.65 -8.66 4.39
CA GLU A 115 -14.22 -9.30 5.63
C GLU A 115 -13.34 -10.54 5.36
N PRO A 116 -12.42 -10.89 6.26
CA PRO A 116 -11.99 -10.08 7.40
C PRO A 116 -11.22 -8.83 6.95
N VAL A 117 -11.20 -7.77 7.76
CA VAL A 117 -10.44 -6.55 7.49
C VAL A 117 -8.94 -6.89 7.49
N GLN A 118 -8.30 -6.75 6.33
CA GLN A 118 -6.86 -6.95 6.17
C GLN A 118 -6.07 -5.64 6.32
N TRP A 119 -6.63 -4.55 5.80
CA TRP A 119 -6.01 -3.24 5.86
C TRP A 119 -7.09 -2.15 5.90
N LYS A 120 -7.07 -1.33 6.95
CA LYS A 120 -8.09 -0.30 7.15
C LYS A 120 -7.88 0.89 6.22
N VAL A 121 -8.99 1.49 5.75
CA VAL A 121 -9.00 2.73 4.96
C VAL A 121 -8.20 3.83 5.66
N THR A 122 -8.45 4.08 6.95
CA THR A 122 -7.75 5.12 7.73
C THR A 122 -6.25 4.88 7.86
N THR A 123 -5.78 3.64 7.83
CA THR A 123 -4.35 3.33 7.92
C THR A 123 -3.62 3.84 6.67
N LEU A 124 -4.16 3.57 5.48
CA LEU A 124 -3.56 4.03 4.24
C LEU A 124 -3.71 5.54 4.06
N LEU A 125 -4.85 6.13 4.48
CA LEU A 125 -5.05 7.57 4.47
C LEU A 125 -4.00 8.31 5.30
N LYS A 126 -3.77 7.88 6.55
CA LYS A 126 -2.71 8.42 7.40
C LYS A 126 -1.33 8.33 6.74
N ASP A 127 -1.04 7.22 6.07
CA ASP A 127 0.25 7.03 5.39
C ASP A 127 0.39 8.02 4.22
N LEU A 128 -0.69 8.27 3.45
CA LEU A 128 -0.69 9.28 2.38
C LEU A 128 -0.57 10.71 2.92
N ASP A 129 -1.15 11.03 4.07
CA ASP A 129 -0.97 12.34 4.69
C ASP A 129 0.51 12.58 5.02
N ASN A 130 1.23 11.53 5.49
CA ASN A 130 2.68 11.61 5.69
C ASN A 130 3.46 11.77 4.36
N VAL A 131 3.02 11.09 3.28
CA VAL A 131 3.60 11.26 1.93
C VAL A 131 3.47 12.70 1.46
N LEU A 132 2.27 13.28 1.58
CA LEU A 132 2.01 14.66 1.16
C LEU A 132 2.80 15.68 1.99
N ALA A 133 2.90 15.46 3.31
CA ALA A 133 3.73 16.30 4.16
C ALA A 133 5.21 16.25 3.78
N ALA A 134 5.74 15.05 3.47
CA ALA A 134 7.12 14.91 3.00
C ALA A 134 7.34 15.54 1.62
N ALA A 135 6.35 15.47 0.71
CA ALA A 135 6.41 16.12 -0.60
C ALA A 135 6.51 17.64 -0.46
N VAL A 136 5.71 18.25 0.41
CA VAL A 136 5.79 19.69 0.70
C VAL A 136 7.18 20.08 1.20
N GLN A 137 7.76 19.31 2.13
CA GLN A 137 9.12 19.56 2.64
C GLN A 137 10.19 19.43 1.54
N ALA A 138 9.97 18.56 0.55
CA ALA A 138 10.86 18.36 -0.58
C ALA A 138 10.62 19.34 -1.74
N GLY A 139 9.63 20.23 -1.64
CA GLY A 139 9.24 21.13 -2.71
C GLY A 139 8.63 20.44 -3.94
N LEU A 140 7.98 19.28 -3.73
CA LEU A 140 7.37 18.47 -4.78
C LEU A 140 5.85 18.53 -4.73
N GLU A 141 5.22 18.53 -5.91
CA GLU A 141 3.80 18.28 -6.06
C GLU A 141 3.58 16.83 -6.51
N LEU A 142 2.69 16.12 -5.81
CA LEU A 142 2.33 14.73 -6.08
C LEU A 142 0.83 14.60 -6.37
N PRO A 143 0.36 14.94 -7.60
CA PRO A 143 -1.07 14.98 -7.92
C PRO A 143 -1.78 13.65 -7.67
N CYS A 144 -1.15 12.52 -8.03
CA CYS A 144 -1.73 11.20 -7.79
C CYS A 144 -1.90 10.89 -6.30
N ALA A 145 -0.95 11.31 -5.45
CA ALA A 145 -1.07 11.15 -4.00
C ALA A 145 -2.21 12.03 -3.45
N GLY A 146 -2.33 13.25 -3.93
CA GLY A 146 -3.39 14.18 -3.55
C GLY A 146 -4.79 13.62 -3.87
N LEU A 147 -4.99 13.16 -5.10
CA LEU A 147 -6.24 12.53 -5.52
C LEU A 147 -6.54 11.26 -4.71
N ALA A 148 -5.51 10.43 -4.47
CA ALA A 148 -5.67 9.22 -3.68
C ALA A 148 -6.09 9.52 -2.23
N ALA A 149 -5.48 10.51 -1.61
CA ALA A 149 -5.85 10.94 -0.26
C ALA A 149 -7.28 11.50 -0.20
N GLU A 150 -7.70 12.28 -1.19
CA GLU A 150 -9.06 12.79 -1.31
C GLU A 150 -10.08 11.65 -1.39
N ARG A 151 -9.86 10.66 -2.26
CA ARG A 151 -10.76 9.50 -2.41
C ARG A 151 -10.82 8.66 -1.14
N LEU A 152 -9.69 8.44 -0.46
CA LEU A 152 -9.69 7.74 0.82
C LEU A 152 -10.42 8.51 1.93
N ARG A 153 -10.34 9.87 1.96
CA ARG A 153 -11.15 10.68 2.88
C ARG A 153 -12.63 10.54 2.59
N GLN A 154 -13.04 10.68 1.33
CA GLN A 154 -14.43 10.46 0.92
C GLN A 154 -14.95 9.09 1.37
N GLN A 155 -14.11 8.05 1.28
CA GLN A 155 -14.49 6.72 1.77
C GLN A 155 -14.55 6.67 3.29
N ALA A 156 -13.59 7.26 3.99
CA ALA A 156 -13.55 7.28 5.45
C ALA A 156 -14.71 8.07 6.08
N ASP A 157 -15.18 9.12 5.41
CA ASP A 157 -16.29 9.98 5.87
C ASP A 157 -17.66 9.29 5.72
N ARG A 158 -17.77 8.22 4.94
CA ARG A 158 -18.98 7.41 4.88
C ARG A 158 -19.16 6.62 6.16
N ALA A 159 -20.41 6.54 6.67
CA ALA A 159 -20.73 5.89 7.93
C ALA A 159 -20.19 4.44 8.01
N GLY A 160 -19.37 4.18 9.00
CA GLY A 160 -18.78 2.86 9.27
C GLY A 160 -17.61 2.44 8.39
N LEU A 161 -17.21 3.24 7.38
CA LEU A 161 -16.18 2.81 6.42
C LEU A 161 -14.76 3.26 6.77
N ALA A 162 -14.57 4.12 7.75
CA ALA A 162 -13.25 4.53 8.23
C ALA A 162 -12.39 3.35 8.69
N GLN A 163 -12.97 2.39 9.39
CA GLN A 163 -12.31 1.19 9.92
C GLN A 163 -12.50 -0.05 9.02
N ALA A 164 -13.23 0.10 7.91
CA ALA A 164 -13.47 -0.99 6.98
C ALA A 164 -12.20 -1.35 6.18
N ASP A 165 -12.26 -2.51 5.52
CA ASP A 165 -11.19 -2.97 4.65
C ASP A 165 -10.99 -2.02 3.46
N LEU A 166 -9.75 -1.86 3.03
CA LEU A 166 -9.38 -0.99 1.90
C LEU A 166 -10.13 -1.34 0.61
N SER A 167 -10.48 -2.61 0.40
CA SER A 167 -11.25 -3.02 -0.77
C SER A 167 -12.64 -2.39 -0.85
N THR A 168 -13.17 -1.85 0.27
CA THR A 168 -14.43 -1.10 0.26
C THR A 168 -14.39 0.18 -0.58
N ILE A 169 -13.19 0.65 -0.99
CA ILE A 169 -13.06 1.84 -1.85
C ILE A 169 -13.78 1.67 -3.20
N ILE A 170 -14.04 0.44 -3.65
CA ILE A 170 -14.88 0.15 -4.82
C ILE A 170 -16.27 0.78 -4.72
N ARG A 171 -16.79 0.97 -3.50
CA ARG A 171 -18.11 1.58 -3.27
C ARG A 171 -18.19 3.05 -3.70
N LEU A 172 -17.04 3.73 -3.90
CA LEU A 172 -17.01 5.08 -4.47
C LEU A 172 -17.44 5.12 -5.94
N TYR A 173 -17.38 3.97 -6.62
CA TYR A 173 -17.66 3.82 -8.05
C TYR A 173 -18.93 2.99 -8.32
N GLN A 174 -19.65 2.58 -7.29
CA GLN A 174 -20.95 1.92 -7.41
C GLN A 174 -22.04 2.99 -7.33
N GLN A 175 -22.96 2.98 -8.31
CA GLN A 175 -24.21 3.75 -8.20
C GLN A 175 -25.07 3.10 -7.12
N GLU A 176 -25.60 3.93 -6.22
CA GLU A 176 -26.63 3.52 -5.25
C GLU A 176 -27.93 3.17 -5.94
#